data_949c83a800d911215a6198afba9eb5f1
#
_entry.id   949c83a800d911215a6198afba9eb5f1
#
_cell.length_a   1.000
_cell.length_b   1.000
_cell.length_c   1.000
_cell.angle_alpha   90.00
_cell.angle_beta   90.00
_cell.angle_gamma   90.00
#
_symmetry.space_group_name_H-M   'P 1'
#
loop_
_entity.id
_entity.type
_entity.pdbx_description
1 polymer ?
#
loop_
_entity_poly.entity_id
_entity_poly.type
_entity_poly.pdbx_seq_one_letter_code
_entity_poly.pdbx_strand_id
1 'polypeptide(L)'
;MIRELDQTEFYKCEKLIEENGHVEVKAVIEGNNPGRVFVDDAESPKTGLIWLGNHDGFFFIGEEENQAFNNQINDFLDQVIFPEAKKLRLNNFIAIGNHSKWERTIERVFEHRPMQKSYQKVYRLEKRLHPAHHEPSIKPVYRVFKINEKLYENKDDSLENIEFLRSKISEFWSSPEDFFQKGIGYCVVHQNKMVSLCFSGFVAENVHGIDIETIEDHQGNKLGQKAAHCVVKDCLSKGMVPYWDCEKSNKPSNVIAEKSGLIHYLHYFVYIFPIE
;
A
#
# COMPACT_ATOMS: atom_id res chain seq x y z
N MET A 1 -16.46 22.80 7.23
CA MET A 1 -15.22 23.03 6.43
C MET A 1 -14.27 21.87 6.71
N ILE A 2 -13.78 21.22 5.68
CA ILE A 2 -12.84 20.08 5.83
C ILE A 2 -11.57 20.56 6.53
N ARG A 3 -11.12 19.79 7.52
CA ARG A 3 -9.94 20.10 8.35
C ARG A 3 -9.01 18.92 8.42
N GLU A 4 -7.72 19.18 8.50
CA GLU A 4 -6.70 18.17 8.76
C GLU A 4 -6.61 17.87 10.26
N LEU A 5 -6.50 16.60 10.60
CA LEU A 5 -6.24 16.15 11.97
C LEU A 5 -4.72 16.05 12.22
N ASP A 6 -4.30 16.36 13.43
CA ASP A 6 -2.98 15.95 13.90
C ASP A 6 -2.91 14.42 14.06
N GLN A 7 -1.72 13.85 13.86
CA GLN A 7 -1.55 12.39 13.96
C GLN A 7 -2.00 11.82 15.31
N THR A 8 -1.85 12.59 16.38
CA THR A 8 -2.30 12.20 17.73
C THR A 8 -3.83 12.11 17.87
N GLU A 9 -4.56 12.59 16.86
CA GLU A 9 -6.03 12.61 16.84
C GLU A 9 -6.63 11.58 15.87
N PHE A 10 -5.81 10.83 15.14
CA PHE A 10 -6.28 9.85 14.14
C PHE A 10 -7.19 8.77 14.73
N TYR A 11 -7.03 8.45 16.02
CA TYR A 11 -7.92 7.53 16.75
C TYR A 11 -9.41 7.91 16.69
N LYS A 12 -9.72 9.21 16.47
CA LYS A 12 -11.11 9.69 16.31
C LYS A 12 -11.78 9.06 15.06
N CYS A 13 -10.98 8.63 14.08
CA CYS A 13 -11.46 8.02 12.85
C CYS A 13 -11.59 6.48 12.90
N GLU A 14 -11.21 5.82 13.98
CA GLU A 14 -11.30 4.35 14.11
C GLU A 14 -12.70 3.80 13.83
N LYS A 15 -13.75 4.54 14.21
CA LYS A 15 -15.15 4.14 13.99
C LYS A 15 -15.64 4.39 12.56
N LEU A 16 -14.87 5.10 11.75
CA LEU A 16 -15.20 5.44 10.36
C LEU A 16 -14.66 4.41 9.37
N ILE A 17 -13.86 3.47 9.84
CA ILE A 17 -13.22 2.44 9.01
C ILE A 17 -13.82 1.06 9.29
N GLU A 18 -13.87 0.21 8.27
CA GLU A 18 -14.37 -1.16 8.43
C GLU A 18 -13.33 -2.06 9.10
N GLU A 19 -13.77 -2.97 9.97
CA GLU A 19 -12.92 -3.94 10.67
C GLU A 19 -12.10 -4.81 9.68
N ASN A 20 -12.71 -5.23 8.58
CA ASN A 20 -12.07 -5.99 7.52
C ASN A 20 -11.71 -5.13 6.29
N GLY A 21 -11.54 -3.82 6.50
CA GLY A 21 -11.21 -2.85 5.48
C GLY A 21 -9.77 -2.93 4.97
N HIS A 22 -9.38 -1.89 4.29
CA HIS A 22 -8.04 -1.75 3.68
C HIS A 22 -6.94 -1.64 4.74
N VAL A 23 -5.89 -2.44 4.60
CA VAL A 23 -4.75 -2.41 5.53
C VAL A 23 -4.04 -1.06 5.52
N GLU A 24 -3.98 -0.40 4.37
CA GLU A 24 -3.37 0.93 4.17
C GLU A 24 -4.05 1.99 5.05
N VAL A 25 -5.39 1.98 5.05
CA VAL A 25 -6.21 2.90 5.86
C VAL A 25 -5.94 2.70 7.35
N LYS A 26 -5.98 1.45 7.80
CA LYS A 26 -5.70 1.11 9.20
C LYS A 26 -4.27 1.49 9.61
N ALA A 27 -3.29 1.20 8.76
CA ALA A 27 -1.89 1.50 9.00
C ALA A 27 -1.63 3.00 9.24
N VAL A 28 -2.32 3.87 8.49
CA VAL A 28 -2.26 5.32 8.71
C VAL A 28 -2.96 5.71 10.02
N ILE A 29 -4.17 5.20 10.27
CA ILE A 29 -4.91 5.53 11.50
C ILE A 29 -4.18 5.07 12.76
N GLU A 30 -3.51 3.91 12.73
CA GLU A 30 -2.67 3.40 13.82
C GLU A 30 -1.34 4.15 13.96
N GLY A 31 -1.00 5.05 13.02
CA GLY A 31 0.29 5.76 13.00
C GLY A 31 1.49 4.85 12.69
N ASN A 32 1.27 3.69 12.09
CA ASN A 32 2.34 2.78 11.69
C ASN A 32 3.00 3.22 10.39
N ASN A 33 2.23 3.77 9.47
CA ASN A 33 2.68 4.29 8.19
C ASN A 33 2.34 5.78 8.07
N PRO A 34 3.11 6.55 7.29
CA PRO A 34 2.81 7.95 7.07
C PRO A 34 1.48 8.13 6.34
N GLY A 35 0.82 9.23 6.63
CA GLY A 35 -0.41 9.61 5.97
C GLY A 35 -0.98 10.89 6.55
N ARG A 36 -2.02 11.42 5.91
CA ARG A 36 -2.74 12.63 6.34
C ARG A 36 -4.23 12.33 6.37
N VAL A 37 -4.91 12.84 7.37
CA VAL A 37 -6.34 12.59 7.60
C VAL A 37 -7.09 13.91 7.61
N PHE A 38 -8.07 14.04 6.75
CA PHE A 38 -8.93 15.22 6.60
C PHE A 38 -10.37 14.84 6.91
N VAL A 39 -11.06 15.61 7.74
CA VAL A 39 -12.39 15.29 8.23
C VAL A 39 -13.36 16.47 8.11
N ASP A 40 -14.64 16.18 8.11
CA ASP A 40 -15.73 17.16 8.14
C ASP A 40 -15.79 17.93 9.46
N ASP A 41 -15.53 17.26 10.58
CA ASP A 41 -15.52 17.81 11.93
C ASP A 41 -14.38 17.20 12.74
N ALA A 42 -13.47 18.04 13.28
CA ALA A 42 -12.29 17.58 14.00
C ALA A 42 -12.60 17.02 15.41
N GLU A 43 -13.72 17.39 16.01
CA GLU A 43 -14.11 16.89 17.34
C GLU A 43 -14.91 15.59 17.26
N SER A 44 -15.80 15.47 16.26
CA SER A 44 -16.65 14.30 16.07
C SER A 44 -16.80 13.98 14.59
N PRO A 45 -15.74 13.43 13.97
CA PRO A 45 -15.73 13.14 12.55
C PRO A 45 -16.78 12.07 12.19
N LYS A 46 -17.47 12.31 11.07
CA LYS A 46 -18.41 11.37 10.45
C LYS A 46 -17.94 10.91 9.07
N THR A 47 -17.18 11.77 8.40
CA THR A 47 -16.70 11.54 7.05
C THR A 47 -15.31 12.12 6.91
N GLY A 48 -14.44 11.41 6.19
CA GLY A 48 -13.09 11.89 5.97
C GLY A 48 -12.45 11.38 4.69
N LEU A 49 -11.27 11.96 4.42
CA LEU A 49 -10.35 11.58 3.36
C LEU A 49 -9.00 11.26 3.99
N ILE A 50 -8.45 10.11 3.68
CA ILE A 50 -7.10 9.70 4.08
C ILE A 50 -6.20 9.72 2.86
N TRP A 51 -5.12 10.46 2.91
CA TRP A 51 -4.05 10.46 1.92
C TRP A 51 -2.91 9.58 2.41
N LEU A 52 -2.49 8.60 1.60
CA LEU A 52 -1.48 7.59 1.94
C LEU A 52 -0.04 8.14 1.81
N GLY A 53 0.30 9.19 2.53
CA GLY A 53 1.66 9.71 2.58
C GLY A 53 2.20 10.15 1.22
N ASN A 54 3.22 9.47 0.70
CA ASN A 54 3.86 9.79 -0.58
C ASN A 54 3.21 9.12 -1.80
N HIS A 55 2.11 8.39 -1.59
CA HIS A 55 1.35 7.72 -2.64
C HIS A 55 0.16 8.56 -3.10
N ASP A 56 -0.31 8.29 -4.31
CA ASP A 56 -1.47 8.93 -4.90
C ASP A 56 -2.82 8.28 -4.51
N GLY A 57 -2.81 7.38 -3.51
CA GLY A 57 -4.00 6.75 -2.95
C GLY A 57 -4.73 7.63 -1.93
N PHE A 58 -6.02 7.87 -2.17
CA PHE A 58 -6.88 8.69 -1.31
C PHE A 58 -8.14 7.89 -0.96
N PHE A 59 -8.30 7.56 0.33
CA PHE A 59 -9.41 6.77 0.82
C PHE A 59 -10.49 7.63 1.45
N PHE A 60 -11.72 7.51 0.94
CA PHE A 60 -12.91 8.07 1.54
C PHE A 60 -13.44 7.13 2.63
N ILE A 61 -13.64 7.67 3.84
CA ILE A 61 -14.05 6.91 5.02
C ILE A 61 -15.34 7.50 5.64
N GLY A 62 -16.04 6.69 6.42
CA GLY A 62 -17.25 7.11 7.14
C GLY A 62 -18.50 7.20 6.25
N GLU A 63 -19.38 8.17 6.55
CA GLU A 63 -20.69 8.33 5.93
C GLU A 63 -20.57 8.84 4.49
N GLU A 64 -20.91 8.01 3.50
CA GLU A 64 -20.82 8.33 2.07
C GLU A 64 -21.83 9.40 1.61
N GLU A 65 -22.96 9.53 2.28
CA GLU A 65 -24.02 10.50 1.93
C GLU A 65 -23.91 11.81 2.73
N ASN A 66 -22.79 12.11 3.37
CA ASN A 66 -22.56 13.39 4.05
C ASN A 66 -22.49 14.54 3.04
N GLN A 67 -23.62 15.22 2.81
CA GLN A 67 -23.74 16.30 1.84
C GLN A 67 -22.82 17.48 2.13
N ALA A 68 -22.60 17.79 3.43
CA ALA A 68 -21.74 18.90 3.81
C ALA A 68 -20.27 18.64 3.42
N PHE A 69 -19.79 17.41 3.54
CA PHE A 69 -18.46 16.99 3.07
C PHE A 69 -18.41 16.91 1.55
N ASN A 70 -19.39 16.23 0.94
CA ASN A 70 -19.43 15.99 -0.51
C ASN A 70 -19.50 17.28 -1.33
N ASN A 71 -20.17 18.32 -0.84
CA ASN A 71 -20.26 19.62 -1.51
C ASN A 71 -18.93 20.43 -1.43
N GLN A 72 -18.06 20.12 -0.48
CA GLN A 72 -16.81 20.85 -0.26
C GLN A 72 -15.59 20.16 -0.84
N ILE A 73 -15.66 18.85 -1.10
CA ILE A 73 -14.48 18.05 -1.40
C ILE A 73 -13.76 18.49 -2.69
N ASN A 74 -14.49 18.87 -3.73
CA ASN A 74 -13.86 19.32 -4.98
C ASN A 74 -13.04 20.60 -4.78
N ASP A 75 -13.60 21.61 -4.13
CA ASP A 75 -12.87 22.85 -3.83
C ASP A 75 -11.68 22.58 -2.92
N PHE A 76 -11.85 21.67 -1.95
CA PHE A 76 -10.77 21.28 -1.05
C PHE A 76 -9.62 20.56 -1.79
N LEU A 77 -9.94 19.68 -2.72
CA LEU A 77 -8.94 19.03 -3.56
C LEU A 77 -8.15 20.04 -4.39
N ASP A 78 -8.86 20.96 -5.06
CA ASP A 78 -8.25 21.94 -5.95
C ASP A 78 -7.40 22.97 -5.20
N GLN A 79 -7.82 23.40 -4.01
CA GLN A 79 -7.16 24.44 -3.23
C GLN A 79 -6.08 23.92 -2.28
N VAL A 80 -6.19 22.70 -1.79
CA VAL A 80 -5.31 22.15 -0.74
C VAL A 80 -4.52 20.95 -1.24
N ILE A 81 -5.21 19.90 -1.69
CA ILE A 81 -4.56 18.62 -1.97
C ILE A 81 -3.73 18.68 -3.25
N PHE A 82 -4.27 19.17 -4.36
CA PHE A 82 -3.57 19.17 -5.64
C PHE A 82 -2.30 20.02 -5.67
N PRO A 83 -2.26 21.23 -5.07
CA PRO A 83 -1.02 21.98 -4.95
C PRO A 83 0.10 21.21 -4.21
N GLU A 84 -0.26 20.44 -3.20
CA GLU A 84 0.71 19.65 -2.43
C GLU A 84 1.11 18.35 -3.14
N ALA A 85 0.15 17.66 -3.74
CA ALA A 85 0.40 16.46 -4.54
C ALA A 85 1.34 16.76 -5.72
N LYS A 86 1.19 17.92 -6.37
CA LYS A 86 2.11 18.37 -7.43
C LYS A 86 3.54 18.58 -6.93
N LYS A 87 3.74 19.07 -5.69
CA LYS A 87 5.09 19.21 -5.09
C LYS A 87 5.74 17.82 -4.91
N LEU A 88 4.94 16.79 -4.64
CA LEU A 88 5.39 15.40 -4.56
C LEU A 88 5.46 14.70 -5.94
N ARG A 89 5.18 15.44 -7.02
CA ARG A 89 5.18 14.92 -8.40
C ARG A 89 4.13 13.84 -8.65
N LEU A 90 3.05 13.84 -7.90
CA LEU A 90 1.90 12.99 -8.17
C LEU A 90 1.12 13.57 -9.36
N ASN A 91 0.80 12.73 -10.32
CA ASN A 91 0.12 13.14 -11.55
C ASN A 91 -1.38 12.82 -11.54
N ASN A 92 -1.79 11.90 -10.68
CA ASN A 92 -3.16 11.42 -10.60
C ASN A 92 -3.70 11.50 -9.18
N PHE A 93 -5.00 11.77 -9.07
CA PHE A 93 -5.76 11.52 -7.86
C PHE A 93 -6.42 10.16 -8.00
N ILE A 94 -6.14 9.25 -7.07
CA ILE A 94 -6.71 7.90 -7.04
C ILE A 94 -7.68 7.82 -5.87
N ALA A 95 -8.98 7.97 -6.17
CA ALA A 95 -10.05 7.91 -5.18
C ALA A 95 -10.50 6.47 -4.93
N ILE A 96 -10.57 6.10 -3.66
CA ILE A 96 -10.96 4.77 -3.21
C ILE A 96 -11.97 4.91 -2.08
N GLY A 97 -13.07 4.17 -2.14
CA GLY A 97 -14.01 4.07 -1.03
C GLY A 97 -13.59 3.00 -0.04
N ASN A 98 -13.56 3.29 1.25
CA ASN A 98 -13.28 2.30 2.29
C ASN A 98 -14.35 1.18 2.37
N HIS A 99 -15.53 1.42 1.79
CA HIS A 99 -16.59 0.44 1.58
C HIS A 99 -17.34 0.71 0.25
N SER A 100 -18.04 -0.30 -0.25
CA SER A 100 -18.66 -0.28 -1.59
C SER A 100 -19.73 0.79 -1.80
N LYS A 101 -20.37 1.32 -0.75
CA LYS A 101 -21.36 2.40 -0.90
C LYS A 101 -20.73 3.70 -1.42
N TRP A 102 -19.45 3.94 -1.12
CA TRP A 102 -18.71 5.08 -1.64
C TRP A 102 -18.62 5.13 -3.17
N GLU A 103 -18.71 3.98 -3.86
CA GLU A 103 -18.57 3.92 -5.31
C GLU A 103 -19.51 4.90 -6.03
N ARG A 104 -20.82 4.86 -5.69
CA ARG A 104 -21.81 5.75 -6.29
C ARG A 104 -21.57 7.22 -5.93
N THR A 105 -21.14 7.48 -4.71
CA THR A 105 -20.88 8.84 -4.26
C THR A 105 -19.65 9.43 -4.93
N ILE A 106 -18.58 8.66 -5.07
CA ILE A 106 -17.36 9.07 -5.81
C ILE A 106 -17.74 9.37 -7.28
N GLU A 107 -18.47 8.47 -7.95
CA GLU A 107 -18.91 8.68 -9.33
C GLU A 107 -19.75 9.97 -9.48
N ARG A 108 -20.66 10.25 -8.57
CA ARG A 108 -21.50 11.46 -8.57
C ARG A 108 -20.69 12.74 -8.27
N VAL A 109 -19.85 12.71 -7.23
CA VAL A 109 -19.10 13.89 -6.76
C VAL A 109 -18.06 14.33 -7.77
N PHE A 110 -17.47 13.39 -8.50
CA PHE A 110 -16.43 13.66 -9.49
C PHE A 110 -16.89 13.47 -10.95
N GLU A 111 -18.21 13.47 -11.24
CA GLU A 111 -18.77 13.28 -12.59
C GLU A 111 -18.24 14.28 -13.64
N HIS A 112 -17.83 15.46 -13.19
CA HIS A 112 -17.28 16.53 -14.04
C HIS A 112 -15.79 16.34 -14.36
N ARG A 113 -15.09 15.38 -13.75
CA ARG A 113 -13.66 15.10 -13.97
C ARG A 113 -13.48 13.95 -14.97
N PRO A 114 -12.39 13.93 -15.77
CA PRO A 114 -12.13 12.87 -16.75
C PRO A 114 -11.70 11.57 -16.05
N MET A 115 -12.64 10.95 -15.37
CA MET A 115 -12.42 9.83 -14.47
C MET A 115 -12.31 8.50 -15.22
N GLN A 116 -11.26 7.74 -14.92
CA GLN A 116 -11.09 6.34 -15.32
C GLN A 116 -11.37 5.43 -14.13
N LYS A 117 -11.96 4.26 -14.40
CA LYS A 117 -12.26 3.25 -13.37
C LYS A 117 -11.36 2.04 -13.57
N SER A 118 -10.64 1.64 -12.53
CA SER A 118 -9.84 0.43 -12.50
C SER A 118 -10.36 -0.55 -11.45
N TYR A 119 -9.99 -1.82 -11.58
CA TYR A 119 -10.48 -2.91 -10.76
C TYR A 119 -9.32 -3.54 -10.00
N GLN A 120 -9.36 -3.48 -8.67
CA GLN A 120 -8.35 -4.03 -7.77
C GLN A 120 -8.80 -5.39 -7.21
N LYS A 121 -7.85 -6.27 -6.98
CA LYS A 121 -8.03 -7.56 -6.33
C LYS A 121 -7.21 -7.62 -5.05
N VAL A 122 -7.87 -8.01 -3.98
CA VAL A 122 -7.23 -8.30 -2.70
C VAL A 122 -7.08 -9.82 -2.54
N TYR A 123 -5.90 -10.23 -2.13
CA TYR A 123 -5.58 -11.61 -1.81
C TYR A 123 -5.17 -11.73 -0.33
N ARG A 124 -5.64 -12.77 0.32
CA ARG A 124 -5.29 -13.12 1.71
C ARG A 124 -4.96 -14.59 1.83
N LEU A 125 -4.29 -14.95 2.90
CA LEU A 125 -4.06 -16.35 3.21
C LEU A 125 -5.29 -16.97 3.87
N GLU A 126 -5.76 -18.12 3.36
CA GLU A 126 -6.76 -18.91 4.05
C GLU A 126 -6.09 -19.95 4.96
N LYS A 127 -6.27 -19.81 6.27
CA LYS A 127 -5.62 -20.66 7.29
C LYS A 127 -5.86 -22.18 7.11
N ARG A 128 -6.93 -22.57 6.39
CA ARG A 128 -7.31 -23.98 6.18
C ARG A 128 -6.67 -24.62 4.95
N LEU A 129 -6.17 -23.83 4.02
CA LEU A 129 -5.69 -24.28 2.71
C LEU A 129 -4.20 -24.00 2.50
N HIS A 130 -3.39 -24.06 3.55
CA HIS A 130 -1.94 -23.88 3.38
C HIS A 130 -1.29 -25.20 2.91
N PRO A 131 -1.38 -25.55 1.61
CA PRO A 131 -0.52 -26.57 1.05
C PRO A 131 0.92 -26.02 1.16
N ALA A 132 1.87 -26.89 1.43
CA ALA A 132 3.28 -26.52 1.35
C ALA A 132 3.57 -26.06 -0.09
N HIS A 133 3.44 -24.75 -0.34
CA HIS A 133 3.80 -24.19 -1.65
C HIS A 133 5.31 -24.41 -1.82
N HIS A 134 5.66 -25.07 -2.91
CA HIS A 134 7.06 -25.33 -3.20
C HIS A 134 7.78 -24.01 -3.41
N GLU A 135 8.85 -23.86 -2.65
CA GLU A 135 9.74 -22.73 -2.79
C GLU A 135 10.25 -22.61 -4.23
N PRO A 136 10.04 -21.47 -4.91
CA PRO A 136 10.45 -21.34 -6.31
C PRO A 136 11.97 -21.43 -6.43
N SER A 137 12.42 -22.29 -7.36
CA SER A 137 13.83 -22.37 -7.73
C SER A 137 14.20 -21.20 -8.63
N ILE A 138 15.31 -20.55 -8.30
CA ILE A 138 15.95 -19.49 -9.12
C ILE A 138 17.36 -19.93 -9.51
N LYS A 139 17.93 -19.31 -10.54
CA LYS A 139 19.30 -19.63 -11.00
C LYS A 139 20.32 -19.32 -9.88
N PRO A 140 21.39 -20.13 -9.71
CA PRO A 140 22.38 -19.97 -8.61
C PRO A 140 23.13 -18.63 -8.60
N VAL A 141 23.11 -17.89 -9.71
CA VAL A 141 23.71 -16.54 -9.82
C VAL A 141 22.94 -15.48 -9.01
N TYR A 142 21.70 -15.78 -8.61
CA TYR A 142 20.86 -14.92 -7.79
C TYR A 142 20.91 -15.38 -6.33
N ARG A 143 21.11 -14.43 -5.43
CA ARG A 143 21.13 -14.68 -3.99
C ARG A 143 20.02 -13.93 -3.28
N VAL A 144 19.31 -14.59 -2.37
CA VAL A 144 18.24 -13.99 -1.56
C VAL A 144 18.79 -13.57 -0.22
N PHE A 145 18.43 -12.35 0.20
CA PHE A 145 18.78 -11.82 1.51
C PHE A 145 17.53 -11.28 2.21
N LYS A 146 17.49 -11.45 3.54
CA LYS A 146 16.54 -10.72 4.37
C LYS A 146 17.01 -9.28 4.50
N ILE A 147 16.09 -8.33 4.32
CA ILE A 147 16.36 -6.91 4.51
C ILE A 147 16.49 -6.66 6.02
N ASN A 148 17.59 -6.06 6.42
CA ASN A 148 17.89 -5.66 7.79
C ASN A 148 18.74 -4.39 7.80
N GLU A 149 18.96 -3.81 8.98
CA GLU A 149 19.75 -2.59 9.16
C GLU A 149 21.14 -2.67 8.52
N LYS A 150 21.86 -3.78 8.74
CA LYS A 150 23.21 -3.98 8.17
C LYS A 150 23.22 -3.89 6.65
N LEU A 151 22.24 -4.53 5.98
CA LEU A 151 22.12 -4.49 4.53
C LEU A 151 21.70 -3.10 4.04
N TYR A 152 20.80 -2.42 4.76
CA TYR A 152 20.36 -1.07 4.45
C TYR A 152 21.47 -0.02 4.62
N GLU A 153 22.28 -0.13 5.66
CA GLU A 153 23.42 0.75 5.89
C GLU A 153 24.49 0.64 4.80
N ASN A 154 24.70 -0.59 4.27
CA ASN A 154 25.67 -0.90 3.21
C ASN A 154 27.07 -0.30 3.48
N LYS A 155 27.54 -0.38 4.73
CA LYS A 155 28.80 0.26 5.17
C LYS A 155 30.06 -0.23 4.45
N ASP A 156 30.00 -1.42 3.87
CA ASP A 156 31.08 -2.02 3.09
C ASP A 156 30.99 -1.79 1.59
N ASP A 157 30.04 -0.94 1.16
CA ASP A 157 29.71 -0.63 -0.25
C ASP A 157 29.54 -1.89 -1.13
N SER A 158 29.10 -2.98 -0.51
CA SER A 158 28.94 -4.27 -1.22
C SER A 158 27.79 -4.29 -2.22
N LEU A 159 26.83 -3.33 -2.11
CA LEU A 159 25.73 -3.16 -3.02
C LEU A 159 25.84 -1.83 -3.78
N GLU A 160 25.91 -1.91 -5.11
CA GLU A 160 26.09 -0.75 -5.98
C GLU A 160 24.85 0.14 -6.10
N ASN A 161 23.64 -0.42 -5.87
CA ASN A 161 22.36 0.30 -6.03
C ASN A 161 21.50 0.29 -4.76
N ILE A 162 22.12 0.51 -3.63
CA ILE A 162 21.39 0.53 -2.33
C ILE A 162 20.25 1.54 -2.29
N GLU A 163 20.34 2.62 -3.07
CA GLU A 163 19.30 3.64 -3.18
C GLU A 163 17.97 3.08 -3.73
N PHE A 164 18.00 1.98 -4.47
CA PHE A 164 16.79 1.28 -4.88
C PHE A 164 16.00 0.76 -3.67
N LEU A 165 16.68 0.20 -2.66
CA LEU A 165 16.03 -0.21 -1.41
C LEU A 165 15.60 1.00 -0.57
N ARG A 166 16.48 2.00 -0.43
CA ARG A 166 16.23 3.18 0.40
C ARG A 166 15.04 3.97 -0.09
N SER A 167 14.95 4.21 -1.40
CA SER A 167 13.82 4.91 -2.01
C SER A 167 12.51 4.15 -1.79
N LYS A 168 12.51 2.83 -1.95
CA LYS A 168 11.32 2.02 -1.72
C LYS A 168 10.86 2.01 -0.27
N ILE A 169 11.77 1.91 0.69
CA ILE A 169 11.39 2.01 2.10
C ILE A 169 10.84 3.40 2.42
N SER A 170 11.49 4.47 1.96
CA SER A 170 11.03 5.86 2.21
C SER A 170 9.72 6.22 1.53
N GLU A 171 9.30 5.46 0.51
CA GLU A 171 8.00 5.62 -0.15
C GLU A 171 6.85 5.24 0.80
N PHE A 172 7.04 4.24 1.64
CA PHE A 172 6.01 3.68 2.53
C PHE A 172 6.18 4.03 4.01
N TRP A 173 7.39 4.30 4.47
CA TRP A 173 7.72 4.41 5.88
C TRP A 173 8.27 5.78 6.24
N SER A 174 7.91 6.29 7.41
CA SER A 174 8.42 7.58 7.91
C SER A 174 9.91 7.55 8.22
N SER A 175 10.41 6.38 8.62
CA SER A 175 11.83 6.14 8.87
C SER A 175 12.21 4.68 8.57
N PRO A 176 13.48 4.39 8.27
CA PRO A 176 13.94 3.01 8.14
C PRO A 176 13.83 2.23 9.46
N GLU A 177 13.94 2.89 10.61
CA GLU A 177 13.79 2.30 11.93
C GLU A 177 12.39 1.73 12.15
N ASP A 178 11.34 2.47 11.73
CA ASP A 178 9.95 2.00 11.78
C ASP A 178 9.77 0.74 10.92
N PHE A 179 10.35 0.73 9.73
CA PHE A 179 10.34 -0.46 8.88
C PHE A 179 11.04 -1.65 9.56
N PHE A 180 12.22 -1.47 10.14
CA PHE A 180 12.94 -2.58 10.78
C PHE A 180 12.23 -3.10 12.03
N GLN A 181 11.52 -2.25 12.73
CA GLN A 181 10.75 -2.62 13.91
C GLN A 181 9.46 -3.39 13.56
N LYS A 182 8.74 -2.95 12.53
CA LYS A 182 7.38 -3.44 12.23
C LYS A 182 7.30 -4.26 10.95
N GLY A 183 8.14 -3.98 9.96
CA GLY A 183 8.09 -4.58 8.64
C GLY A 183 8.88 -5.87 8.50
N ILE A 184 8.67 -6.54 7.38
CA ILE A 184 9.44 -7.71 6.92
C ILE A 184 9.80 -7.47 5.46
N GLY A 185 11.02 -7.82 5.05
CA GLY A 185 11.42 -7.70 3.66
C GLY A 185 12.51 -8.66 3.25
N TYR A 186 12.50 -8.99 1.97
CA TYR A 186 13.52 -9.80 1.30
C TYR A 186 13.89 -9.17 -0.04
N CYS A 187 15.17 -9.28 -0.39
CA CYS A 187 15.67 -8.86 -1.69
C CYS A 187 16.41 -9.98 -2.40
N VAL A 188 16.52 -9.85 -3.71
CA VAL A 188 17.35 -10.71 -4.55
C VAL A 188 18.47 -9.89 -5.14
N VAL A 189 19.68 -10.39 -5.01
CA VAL A 189 20.92 -9.74 -5.47
C VAL A 189 21.55 -10.56 -6.60
N HIS A 190 22.01 -9.86 -7.63
CA HIS A 190 22.80 -10.37 -8.74
C HIS A 190 23.99 -9.46 -8.98
N GLN A 191 25.23 -9.99 -8.95
CA GLN A 191 26.46 -9.23 -9.20
C GLN A 191 26.52 -7.88 -8.44
N ASN A 192 26.30 -7.91 -7.12
CA ASN A 192 26.29 -6.73 -6.25
C ASN A 192 25.16 -5.71 -6.51
N LYS A 193 24.18 -6.03 -7.35
CA LYS A 193 22.98 -5.21 -7.56
C LYS A 193 21.74 -5.90 -7.03
N MET A 194 20.93 -5.15 -6.32
CA MET A 194 19.60 -5.54 -5.90
C MET A 194 18.68 -5.50 -7.12
N VAL A 195 18.09 -6.63 -7.47
CA VAL A 195 17.31 -6.78 -8.71
C VAL A 195 15.83 -7.12 -8.48
N SER A 196 15.48 -7.46 -7.26
CA SER A 196 14.08 -7.64 -6.86
C SER A 196 13.94 -7.39 -5.37
N LEU A 197 12.84 -6.76 -4.98
CA LEU A 197 12.43 -6.46 -3.61
C LEU A 197 11.02 -7.00 -3.37
N CYS A 198 10.76 -7.48 -2.16
CA CYS A 198 9.42 -7.77 -1.67
C CYS A 198 9.41 -7.50 -0.17
N PHE A 199 8.52 -6.62 0.29
CA PHE A 199 8.52 -6.17 1.68
C PHE A 199 7.14 -5.71 2.13
N SER A 200 6.98 -5.49 3.45
CA SER A 200 5.78 -4.88 4.03
C SER A 200 5.77 -3.39 3.70
N GLY A 201 4.93 -2.97 2.77
CA GLY A 201 4.66 -1.57 2.49
C GLY A 201 3.82 -0.94 3.60
N PHE A 202 2.71 -1.58 3.97
CA PHE A 202 1.82 -1.15 5.05
C PHE A 202 1.70 -2.22 6.13
N VAL A 203 1.57 -1.80 7.39
CA VAL A 203 1.36 -2.72 8.52
C VAL A 203 0.29 -2.17 9.46
N ALA A 204 -0.77 -2.95 9.65
CA ALA A 204 -1.82 -2.68 10.62
C ALA A 204 -2.04 -3.92 11.50
N GLU A 205 -1.98 -3.76 12.82
CA GLU A 205 -2.02 -4.89 13.76
C GLU A 205 -0.98 -5.96 13.36
N ASN A 206 -1.44 -7.17 12.99
CA ASN A 206 -0.61 -8.25 12.49
C ASN A 206 -0.74 -8.49 10.97
N VAL A 207 -1.39 -7.58 10.24
CA VAL A 207 -1.61 -7.67 8.79
C VAL A 207 -0.53 -6.88 8.06
N HIS A 208 0.16 -7.52 7.12
CA HIS A 208 1.24 -6.94 6.33
C HIS A 208 0.81 -6.80 4.87
N GLY A 209 0.56 -5.56 4.43
CA GLY A 209 0.38 -5.21 3.02
C GLY A 209 1.71 -5.30 2.29
N ILE A 210 1.77 -6.17 1.29
CA ILE A 210 3.03 -6.52 0.61
C ILE A 210 3.21 -5.70 -0.65
N ASP A 211 4.35 -5.02 -0.75
CA ASP A 211 4.85 -4.41 -1.98
C ASP A 211 5.95 -5.25 -2.62
N ILE A 212 6.03 -5.20 -3.95
CA ILE A 212 6.99 -5.99 -4.73
C ILE A 212 7.42 -5.27 -6.00
N GLU A 213 8.72 -5.27 -6.24
CA GLU A 213 9.29 -4.78 -7.50
C GLU A 213 10.43 -5.67 -7.98
N THR A 214 10.51 -5.87 -9.29
CA THR A 214 11.63 -6.53 -9.95
C THR A 214 12.08 -5.68 -11.13
N ILE A 215 13.38 -5.35 -11.19
CA ILE A 215 13.99 -4.57 -12.24
C ILE A 215 13.73 -5.26 -13.61
N GLU A 216 13.39 -4.47 -14.63
CA GLU A 216 12.90 -4.95 -15.93
C GLU A 216 13.77 -6.01 -16.56
N ASP A 217 15.09 -5.79 -16.63
CA ASP A 217 16.06 -6.73 -17.22
C ASP A 217 16.12 -8.10 -16.51
N HIS A 218 15.57 -8.18 -15.31
CA HIS A 218 15.57 -9.38 -14.48
C HIS A 218 14.19 -10.03 -14.33
N GLN A 219 13.15 -9.45 -14.94
CA GLN A 219 11.80 -10.03 -14.94
C GLN A 219 11.78 -11.41 -15.65
N GLY A 220 10.74 -12.21 -15.42
CA GLY A 220 10.63 -13.54 -15.99
C GLY A 220 11.53 -14.63 -15.34
N ASN A 221 12.47 -14.27 -14.44
CA ASN A 221 13.36 -15.20 -13.75
C ASN A 221 12.81 -15.72 -12.41
N LYS A 222 11.53 -15.50 -12.09
CA LYS A 222 10.84 -15.89 -10.84
C LYS A 222 11.39 -15.20 -9.58
N LEU A 223 12.13 -14.11 -9.71
CA LEU A 223 12.81 -13.47 -8.57
C LEU A 223 11.80 -12.85 -7.60
N GLY A 224 10.81 -12.11 -8.12
CA GLY A 224 9.71 -11.59 -7.30
C GLY A 224 8.93 -12.70 -6.59
N GLN A 225 8.63 -13.81 -7.28
CA GLN A 225 7.97 -14.95 -6.67
C GLN A 225 8.82 -15.56 -5.54
N LYS A 226 10.16 -15.60 -5.70
CA LYS A 226 11.08 -16.09 -4.67
C LYS A 226 11.10 -15.18 -3.44
N ALA A 227 11.21 -13.87 -3.65
CA ALA A 227 11.18 -12.89 -2.56
C ALA A 227 9.83 -12.91 -1.82
N ALA A 228 8.71 -12.93 -2.56
CA ALA A 228 7.36 -13.03 -2.00
C ALA A 228 7.18 -14.32 -1.16
N HIS A 229 7.66 -15.46 -1.66
CA HIS A 229 7.63 -16.71 -0.90
C HIS A 229 8.36 -16.57 0.46
N CYS A 230 9.52 -15.91 0.48
CA CYS A 230 10.27 -15.68 1.72
C CYS A 230 9.51 -14.76 2.69
N VAL A 231 8.91 -13.68 2.19
CA VAL A 231 8.08 -12.75 3.01
C VAL A 231 6.88 -13.49 3.60
N VAL A 232 6.10 -14.19 2.77
CA VAL A 232 4.91 -14.93 3.22
C VAL A 232 5.29 -15.99 4.25
N LYS A 233 6.36 -16.74 4.02
CA LYS A 233 6.87 -17.75 4.97
C LYS A 233 7.27 -17.13 6.31
N ASP A 234 7.96 -15.98 6.29
CA ASP A 234 8.37 -15.26 7.51
C ASP A 234 7.15 -14.70 8.26
N CYS A 235 6.17 -14.10 7.56
CA CYS A 235 4.89 -13.70 8.14
C CYS A 235 4.22 -14.86 8.88
N LEU A 236 4.04 -15.98 8.21
CA LEU A 236 3.38 -17.14 8.78
C LEU A 236 4.10 -17.69 10.02
N SER A 237 5.42 -17.76 9.98
CA SER A 237 6.22 -18.26 11.10
C SER A 237 6.08 -17.41 12.36
N LYS A 238 5.64 -16.14 12.21
CA LYS A 238 5.45 -15.16 13.27
C LYS A 238 3.97 -14.91 13.61
N GLY A 239 3.04 -15.65 13.00
CA GLY A 239 1.61 -15.47 13.20
C GLY A 239 1.05 -14.20 12.55
N MET A 240 1.78 -13.62 11.61
CA MET A 240 1.35 -12.45 10.84
C MET A 240 0.56 -12.87 9.61
N VAL A 241 -0.27 -11.98 9.11
CA VAL A 241 -1.17 -12.20 7.98
C VAL A 241 -0.70 -11.43 6.75
N PRO A 242 -0.18 -12.09 5.71
CA PRO A 242 0.15 -11.42 4.46
C PRO A 242 -1.13 -10.96 3.74
N TYR A 243 -1.14 -9.71 3.31
CA TYR A 243 -2.18 -9.05 2.52
C TYR A 243 -1.56 -8.58 1.21
N TRP A 244 -2.22 -8.87 0.11
CA TRP A 244 -1.74 -8.51 -1.22
C TRP A 244 -2.84 -7.81 -1.99
N ASP A 245 -2.52 -6.66 -2.54
CA ASP A 245 -3.42 -5.87 -3.36
C ASP A 245 -2.77 -5.58 -4.70
N CYS A 246 -3.51 -5.76 -5.78
CA CYS A 246 -3.01 -5.41 -7.11
C CYS A 246 -4.15 -5.23 -8.11
N GLU A 247 -3.87 -4.43 -9.13
CA GLU A 247 -4.79 -4.25 -10.24
C GLU A 247 -5.07 -5.59 -10.96
N LYS A 248 -6.32 -5.83 -11.32
CA LYS A 248 -6.73 -7.04 -12.07
C LYS A 248 -5.95 -7.22 -13.37
N SER A 249 -5.59 -6.14 -14.04
CA SER A 249 -4.79 -6.13 -15.27
C SER A 249 -3.32 -6.49 -15.04
N ASN A 250 -2.78 -6.31 -13.81
CA ASN A 250 -1.42 -6.65 -13.45
C ASN A 250 -1.25 -8.17 -13.30
N LYS A 251 -1.24 -8.89 -14.43
CA LYS A 251 -1.12 -10.35 -14.48
C LYS A 251 0.09 -10.89 -13.71
N PRO A 252 1.31 -10.32 -13.82
CA PRO A 252 2.45 -10.80 -13.05
C PRO A 252 2.21 -10.79 -11.54
N SER A 253 1.68 -9.70 -10.98
CA SER A 253 1.41 -9.56 -9.55
C SER A 253 0.32 -10.56 -9.08
N ASN A 254 -0.78 -10.69 -9.84
CA ASN A 254 -1.83 -11.67 -9.54
C ASN A 254 -1.26 -13.12 -9.49
N VAL A 255 -0.43 -13.50 -10.45
CA VAL A 255 0.20 -14.83 -10.49
C VAL A 255 1.14 -15.05 -9.30
N ILE A 256 1.88 -14.03 -8.88
CA ILE A 256 2.79 -14.14 -7.72
C ILE A 256 1.98 -14.33 -6.44
N ALA A 257 0.91 -13.56 -6.23
CA ALA A 257 0.02 -13.70 -5.08
C ALA A 257 -0.53 -15.15 -4.98
N GLU A 258 -1.12 -15.65 -6.06
CA GLU A 258 -1.68 -17.02 -6.13
C GLU A 258 -0.62 -18.11 -5.90
N LYS A 259 0.56 -17.99 -6.50
CA LYS A 259 1.67 -18.91 -6.30
C LYS A 259 2.32 -18.84 -4.92
N SER A 260 2.12 -17.73 -4.20
CA SER A 260 2.53 -17.58 -2.81
C SER A 260 1.52 -18.18 -1.81
N GLY A 261 0.43 -18.76 -2.32
CA GLY A 261 -0.61 -19.41 -1.51
C GLY A 261 -1.70 -18.48 -1.03
N LEU A 262 -1.75 -17.29 -1.56
CA LEU A 262 -2.81 -16.36 -1.26
C LEU A 262 -4.01 -16.63 -2.18
N ILE A 263 -5.21 -16.47 -1.65
CA ILE A 263 -6.45 -16.61 -2.41
C ILE A 263 -7.14 -15.26 -2.57
N HIS A 264 -7.83 -15.09 -3.69
CA HIS A 264 -8.68 -13.93 -3.93
C HIS A 264 -9.75 -13.85 -2.84
N TYR A 265 -9.75 -12.72 -2.10
CA TYR A 265 -10.62 -12.49 -0.96
C TYR A 265 -11.77 -11.54 -1.31
N LEU A 266 -11.44 -10.37 -1.85
CA LEU A 266 -12.40 -9.36 -2.29
C LEU A 266 -11.85 -8.55 -3.46
N HIS A 267 -12.68 -7.71 -4.01
CA HIS A 267 -12.30 -6.74 -5.03
C HIS A 267 -12.98 -5.39 -4.75
N TYR A 268 -12.39 -4.33 -5.29
CA TYR A 268 -12.94 -2.99 -5.21
C TYR A 268 -12.57 -2.17 -6.45
N PHE A 269 -13.20 -1.02 -6.62
CA PHE A 269 -12.87 -0.10 -7.69
C PHE A 269 -12.03 1.06 -7.19
N VAL A 270 -11.11 1.49 -8.04
CA VAL A 270 -10.40 2.75 -7.90
C VAL A 270 -10.81 3.68 -9.03
N TYR A 271 -10.88 4.96 -8.74
CA TYR A 271 -11.29 6.01 -9.65
C TYR A 271 -10.13 6.97 -9.83
N ILE A 272 -9.63 7.09 -11.05
CA ILE A 272 -8.38 7.77 -11.36
C ILE A 272 -8.67 8.94 -12.26
N PHE A 273 -8.22 10.14 -11.90
CA PHE A 273 -8.26 11.31 -12.77
C PHE A 273 -7.01 12.18 -12.57
N PRO A 274 -6.57 12.93 -13.59
CA PRO A 274 -5.36 13.75 -13.51
C PRO A 274 -5.51 14.87 -12.49
N ILE A 275 -4.41 15.25 -11.86
CA ILE A 275 -4.27 16.42 -11.01
C ILE A 275 -3.97 17.60 -11.93
N GLU A 276 -4.97 18.47 -12.19
CA GLU A 276 -4.85 19.65 -13.04
C GLU A 276 -4.20 20.85 -12.35
#